data_9bdea05d24cd424fb3e533334259c65c
#
_entry.id   9bdea05d24cd424fb3e533334259c65c
#
_cell.length_a   1.000
_cell.length_b   1.000
_cell.length_c   1.000
_cell.angle_alpha   90.00
_cell.angle_beta   90.00
_cell.angle_gamma   90.00
#
_symmetry.space_group_name_H-M   'P 1'
#
loop_
_entity.id
_entity.type
_entity.pdbx_description
1 polymer ?
#
loop_
_entity_poly.entity_id
_entity_poly.type
_entity_poly.pdbx_seq_one_letter_code
_entity_poly.pdbx_strand_id
1 'polypeptide(L)'
;MQIPARLQRALDSQLHWGRAGVHLVPIRHHSPACALALSALLEEVRPDTVLIEGPVEYAALLPALQDPTTIPPVALLSLGKRTASYYPLAEFSPEWVALRWAGEHGAEAVFIDRSVCLRDNDPHDDTSGTVARTLQAERHVARSRSLDALARRLGCRDHDEVWEHLFEDRATVDIRSWRGFFADTLAWSGLARLDTERQVLDADGTHAREAVMAAALRDRLPDSSGVIKAASRAVKTPIVVITGGFHTMALLDCLDKTERAAWLPEPQPQPGGPAWLVRYDFARLDALRGYGAGMPSPGLWQRAWRTRTGSSLLSNRSSDSMTAKRQAVLSAPEPEKAARDFAATVVLDVATALRELGEPLGTAQVLAAVEHALGLAALRGRAWPGRCDL
;
A
#
# COMPACT_ATOMS: atom_id res chain seq x y z
N MET A 1 -8.62 -25.45 8.52
CA MET A 1 -8.34 -25.19 7.07
C MET A 1 -6.83 -25.22 6.91
N GLN A 2 -6.29 -26.05 6.04
CA GLN A 2 -4.84 -26.15 5.85
C GLN A 2 -4.38 -25.03 4.92
N ILE A 3 -3.32 -24.31 5.30
CA ILE A 3 -2.74 -23.26 4.46
C ILE A 3 -2.15 -23.93 3.20
N PRO A 4 -2.39 -23.38 1.99
CA PRO A 4 -1.80 -23.91 0.77
C PRO A 4 -0.26 -23.96 0.86
N ALA A 5 0.35 -25.07 0.47
CA ALA A 5 1.78 -25.31 0.64
C ALA A 5 2.68 -24.21 0.02
N ARG A 6 2.26 -23.61 -1.11
CA ARG A 6 3.00 -22.49 -1.70
C ARG A 6 2.93 -21.23 -0.84
N LEU A 7 1.76 -20.94 -0.25
CA LEU A 7 1.60 -19.80 0.63
C LEU A 7 2.42 -19.98 1.91
N GLN A 8 2.43 -21.19 2.49
CA GLN A 8 3.27 -21.48 3.64
C GLN A 8 4.75 -21.26 3.33
N ARG A 9 5.24 -21.75 2.17
CA ARG A 9 6.63 -21.49 1.76
C ARG A 9 6.93 -20.01 1.60
N ALA A 10 6.01 -19.22 1.05
CA ALA A 10 6.19 -17.78 0.90
C ALA A 10 6.29 -17.07 2.27
N LEU A 11 5.46 -17.47 3.25
CA LEU A 11 5.53 -16.93 4.62
C LEU A 11 6.87 -17.29 5.29
N ASP A 12 7.31 -18.53 5.16
CA ASP A 12 8.60 -18.99 5.70
C ASP A 12 9.77 -18.25 5.03
N SER A 13 9.70 -18.05 3.72
CA SER A 13 10.67 -17.29 2.93
C SER A 13 10.73 -15.81 3.34
N GLN A 14 9.58 -15.15 3.49
CA GLN A 14 9.53 -13.76 3.96
C GLN A 14 10.26 -13.60 5.31
N LEU A 15 10.00 -14.49 6.24
CA LEU A 15 10.66 -14.50 7.54
C LEU A 15 12.17 -14.77 7.42
N HIS A 16 12.57 -15.73 6.57
CA HIS A 16 13.96 -16.09 6.33
C HIS A 16 14.75 -14.91 5.76
N TRP A 17 14.27 -14.27 4.68
CA TRP A 17 14.93 -13.13 4.06
C TRP A 17 14.95 -11.91 4.98
N GLY A 18 13.87 -11.68 5.76
CA GLY A 18 13.83 -10.63 6.75
C GLY A 18 14.95 -10.76 7.80
N ARG A 19 15.26 -11.99 8.26
CA ARG A 19 16.41 -12.25 9.16
C ARG A 19 17.76 -12.01 8.48
N ALA A 20 17.81 -12.18 7.16
CA ALA A 20 19.01 -11.90 6.38
C ALA A 20 19.19 -10.41 6.03
N GLY A 21 18.24 -9.52 6.41
CA GLY A 21 18.28 -8.10 6.16
C GLY A 21 17.57 -7.66 4.87
N VAL A 22 16.77 -8.55 4.22
CA VAL A 22 15.97 -8.22 3.06
C VAL A 22 14.49 -8.35 3.43
N HIS A 23 13.82 -7.23 3.60
CA HIS A 23 12.43 -7.18 4.06
C HIS A 23 11.48 -6.96 2.87
N LEU A 24 10.78 -8.01 2.44
CA LEU A 24 9.72 -7.89 1.45
C LEU A 24 8.42 -7.51 2.15
N VAL A 25 7.90 -6.36 1.78
CA VAL A 25 6.75 -5.71 2.41
C VAL A 25 5.57 -5.73 1.44
N PRO A 26 4.66 -6.69 1.59
CA PRO A 26 3.42 -6.73 0.84
C PRO A 26 2.51 -5.61 1.31
N ILE A 27 2.09 -4.74 0.41
CA ILE A 27 1.14 -3.67 0.76
C ILE A 27 -0.16 -3.81 -0.02
N ARG A 28 -1.20 -3.20 0.51
CA ARG A 28 -2.33 -2.71 -0.25
C ARG A 28 -2.11 -1.22 -0.52
N HIS A 29 -2.24 -0.82 -1.78
CA HIS A 29 -2.09 0.58 -2.15
C HIS A 29 -3.11 1.45 -1.41
N HIS A 30 -2.68 2.62 -0.95
CA HIS A 30 -3.51 3.57 -0.18
C HIS A 30 -4.14 3.00 1.10
N SER A 31 -3.49 2.03 1.74
CA SER A 31 -3.88 1.51 3.05
C SER A 31 -3.17 2.26 4.18
N PRO A 32 -3.89 3.00 5.05
CA PRO A 32 -3.31 3.61 6.24
C PRO A 32 -2.67 2.60 7.19
N ALA A 33 -3.25 1.40 7.32
CA ALA A 33 -2.69 0.36 8.17
C ALA A 33 -1.34 -0.14 7.62
N CYS A 34 -1.23 -0.39 6.29
CA CYS A 34 0.05 -0.72 5.66
C CYS A 34 1.08 0.40 5.87
N ALA A 35 0.69 1.66 5.71
CA ALA A 35 1.56 2.81 5.90
C ALA A 35 2.07 2.91 7.35
N LEU A 36 1.20 2.66 8.33
CA LEU A 36 1.56 2.67 9.75
C LEU A 36 2.49 1.52 10.14
N ALA A 37 2.22 0.31 9.65
CA ALA A 37 3.09 -0.85 9.83
C ALA A 37 4.46 -0.64 9.17
N LEU A 38 4.48 -0.07 7.96
CA LEU A 38 5.71 0.28 7.25
C LEU A 38 6.51 1.34 7.99
N SER A 39 5.87 2.38 8.54
CA SER A 39 6.55 3.38 9.37
C SER A 39 7.27 2.73 10.56
N ALA A 40 6.61 1.77 11.23
CA ALA A 40 7.21 1.05 12.35
C ALA A 40 8.40 0.17 11.91
N LEU A 41 8.27 -0.49 10.74
CA LEU A 41 9.36 -1.27 10.15
C LEU A 41 10.57 -0.37 9.81
N LEU A 42 10.35 0.74 9.11
CA LEU A 42 11.41 1.65 8.68
C LEU A 42 12.17 2.25 9.87
N GLU A 43 11.45 2.60 10.94
CA GLU A 43 12.08 3.10 12.17
C GLU A 43 12.91 2.04 12.91
N GLU A 44 12.49 0.78 12.89
CA GLU A 44 13.22 -0.32 13.53
C GLU A 44 14.40 -0.80 12.70
N VAL A 45 14.19 -1.02 11.40
CA VAL A 45 15.16 -1.63 10.49
C VAL A 45 16.22 -0.65 10.02
N ARG A 46 15.86 0.64 9.84
CA ARG A 46 16.73 1.69 9.33
C ARG A 46 17.45 1.28 8.03
N PRO A 47 16.72 0.96 6.96
CA PRO A 47 17.34 0.48 5.72
C PRO A 47 18.15 1.59 5.04
N ASP A 48 19.24 1.19 4.37
CA ASP A 48 19.99 2.10 3.49
C ASP A 48 19.36 2.21 2.10
N THR A 49 18.54 1.22 1.72
CA THR A 49 17.88 1.18 0.42
C THR A 49 16.42 0.78 0.56
N VAL A 50 15.56 1.53 -0.11
CA VAL A 50 14.12 1.27 -0.22
C VAL A 50 13.76 1.09 -1.69
N LEU A 51 13.34 -0.12 -2.06
CA LEU A 51 12.86 -0.46 -3.40
C LEU A 51 11.35 -0.36 -3.42
N ILE A 52 10.81 0.38 -4.38
CA ILE A 52 9.38 0.71 -4.43
C ILE A 52 8.80 0.28 -5.77
N GLU A 53 7.71 -0.49 -5.75
CA GLU A 53 6.94 -0.77 -6.96
C GLU A 53 6.46 0.53 -7.59
N GLY A 54 6.95 0.81 -8.77
CA GLY A 54 6.62 1.96 -9.59
C GLY A 54 7.55 2.01 -10.79
N PRO A 55 7.09 2.52 -11.94
CA PRO A 55 7.86 2.61 -13.17
C PRO A 55 9.22 3.29 -12.98
N VAL A 56 10.25 2.73 -13.59
CA VAL A 56 11.63 3.21 -13.45
C VAL A 56 11.80 4.68 -13.86
N GLU A 57 10.99 5.19 -14.79
CA GLU A 57 11.00 6.60 -15.21
C GLU A 57 10.65 7.59 -14.10
N TYR A 58 10.02 7.15 -13.02
CA TYR A 58 9.71 8.00 -11.87
C TYR A 58 10.94 8.37 -11.03
N ALA A 59 12.07 7.73 -11.28
CA ALA A 59 13.34 8.09 -10.64
C ALA A 59 13.69 9.59 -10.82
N ALA A 60 13.35 10.18 -11.97
CA ALA A 60 13.56 11.61 -12.23
C ALA A 60 12.72 12.53 -11.31
N LEU A 61 11.65 12.03 -10.69
CA LEU A 61 10.77 12.80 -9.82
C LEU A 61 11.14 12.67 -8.33
N LEU A 62 12.09 11.81 -7.97
CA LEU A 62 12.50 11.60 -6.57
C LEU A 62 12.83 12.89 -5.82
N PRO A 63 13.61 13.84 -6.38
CA PRO A 63 13.88 15.08 -5.68
C PRO A 63 12.63 15.87 -5.31
N ALA A 64 11.63 15.93 -6.21
CA ALA A 64 10.37 16.61 -5.96
C ALA A 64 9.47 15.83 -4.97
N LEU A 65 9.49 14.49 -5.01
CA LEU A 65 8.72 13.64 -4.09
C LEU A 65 9.27 13.68 -2.65
N GLN A 66 10.57 13.86 -2.52
CA GLN A 66 11.24 13.94 -1.23
C GLN A 66 11.30 15.38 -0.67
N ASP A 67 10.98 16.39 -1.49
CA ASP A 67 10.94 17.78 -1.06
C ASP A 67 9.85 17.99 0.02
N PRO A 68 10.19 18.56 1.19
CA PRO A 68 9.24 18.78 2.28
C PRO A 68 8.07 19.71 1.90
N THR A 69 8.20 20.52 0.87
CA THR A 69 7.14 21.41 0.39
C THR A 69 6.13 20.73 -0.53
N THR A 70 6.41 19.53 -1.01
CA THR A 70 5.44 18.73 -1.79
C THR A 70 4.40 18.14 -0.86
N ILE A 71 3.15 18.54 -1.06
CA ILE A 71 2.01 18.14 -0.21
C ILE A 71 1.08 17.21 -1.00
N PRO A 72 0.84 15.97 -0.54
CA PRO A 72 -0.13 15.06 -1.15
C PRO A 72 -1.59 15.49 -0.83
N PRO A 73 -2.60 15.08 -1.64
CA PRO A 73 -2.46 14.09 -2.71
C PRO A 73 -1.82 14.66 -3.98
N VAL A 74 -0.92 13.87 -4.55
CA VAL A 74 -0.27 14.13 -5.84
C VAL A 74 -0.38 12.87 -6.70
N ALA A 75 -0.10 12.97 -8.00
CA ALA A 75 0.06 11.79 -8.83
C ALA A 75 1.28 11.92 -9.74
N LEU A 76 1.90 10.77 -10.02
CA LEU A 76 2.91 10.65 -11.06
C LEU A 76 2.18 10.30 -12.35
N LEU A 77 2.37 11.11 -13.38
CA LEU A 77 1.81 10.92 -14.70
C LEU A 77 2.90 10.42 -15.64
N SER A 78 2.64 9.31 -16.32
CA SER A 78 3.47 8.82 -17.43
C SER A 78 2.63 8.79 -18.68
N LEU A 79 3.25 9.12 -19.80
CA LEU A 79 2.63 9.01 -21.11
C LEU A 79 3.34 7.92 -21.90
N GLY A 80 2.59 6.88 -22.26
CA GLY A 80 2.96 5.94 -23.30
C GLY A 80 2.59 6.51 -24.69
N LYS A 81 2.76 5.71 -25.74
CA LYS A 81 2.39 6.13 -27.10
C LYS A 81 0.87 6.31 -27.27
N ARG A 82 0.09 5.53 -26.54
CA ARG A 82 -1.38 5.45 -26.68
C ARG A 82 -2.12 5.63 -25.35
N THR A 83 -1.44 5.53 -24.24
CA THR A 83 -2.03 5.50 -22.90
C THR A 83 -1.44 6.56 -21.99
N ALA A 84 -2.25 7.12 -21.10
CA ALA A 84 -1.81 7.91 -19.96
C ALA A 84 -1.97 7.06 -18.70
N SER A 85 -0.94 6.98 -17.89
CA SER A 85 -0.94 6.21 -16.65
C SER A 85 -0.72 7.13 -15.46
N TYR A 86 -1.56 6.97 -14.44
CA TYR A 86 -1.45 7.69 -13.18
C TYR A 86 -0.99 6.75 -12.06
N TYR A 87 -0.12 7.28 -11.22
CA TYR A 87 0.32 6.65 -9.98
C TYR A 87 0.06 7.62 -8.83
N PRO A 88 -1.15 7.61 -8.26
CA PRO A 88 -1.52 8.54 -7.21
C PRO A 88 -0.83 8.21 -5.89
N LEU A 89 -0.55 9.26 -5.11
CA LEU A 89 0.04 9.18 -3.79
C LEU A 89 -0.73 10.10 -2.84
N ALA A 90 -1.23 9.54 -1.77
CA ALA A 90 -1.83 10.24 -0.64
C ALA A 90 -0.85 10.26 0.55
N GLU A 91 -1.14 11.07 1.57
CA GLU A 91 -0.33 11.15 2.79
C GLU A 91 -0.17 9.77 3.48
N PHE A 92 -1.21 8.94 3.37
CA PHE A 92 -1.28 7.58 3.91
C PHE A 92 -0.94 6.47 2.89
N SER A 93 -0.40 6.80 1.73
CA SER A 93 0.12 5.79 0.81
C SER A 93 1.42 5.21 1.34
N PRO A 94 1.56 3.89 1.49
CA PRO A 94 2.80 3.28 1.99
C PRO A 94 4.02 3.72 1.19
N GLU A 95 3.89 3.86 -0.13
CA GLU A 95 4.95 4.31 -1.02
C GLU A 95 5.35 5.76 -0.72
N TRP A 96 4.37 6.63 -0.44
CA TRP A 96 4.64 8.01 -0.03
C TRP A 96 5.41 8.06 1.29
N VAL A 97 4.96 7.27 2.27
CA VAL A 97 5.64 7.17 3.57
C VAL A 97 7.09 6.71 3.40
N ALA A 98 7.33 5.72 2.55
CA ALA A 98 8.67 5.22 2.27
C ALA A 98 9.56 6.27 1.58
N LEU A 99 9.04 6.98 0.57
CA LEU A 99 9.75 8.04 -0.14
C LEU A 99 10.16 9.18 0.80
N ARG A 100 9.23 9.60 1.65
CA ARG A 100 9.47 10.66 2.64
C ARG A 100 10.51 10.24 3.67
N TRP A 101 10.34 9.03 4.23
CA TRP A 101 11.29 8.49 5.20
C TRP A 101 12.70 8.37 4.60
N ALA A 102 12.82 7.87 3.37
CA ALA A 102 14.12 7.73 2.70
C ALA A 102 14.79 9.10 2.51
N GLY A 103 14.06 10.12 2.06
CA GLY A 103 14.58 11.48 1.92
C GLY A 103 15.02 12.10 3.26
N GLU A 104 14.25 11.89 4.33
CA GLU A 104 14.57 12.40 5.68
C GLU A 104 15.78 11.73 6.33
N HIS A 105 16.07 10.46 5.96
CA HIS A 105 17.14 9.65 6.55
C HIS A 105 18.35 9.41 5.64
N GLY A 106 18.32 9.97 4.42
CA GLY A 106 19.41 9.80 3.45
C GLY A 106 19.53 8.37 2.88
N ALA A 107 18.45 7.60 2.93
CA ALA A 107 18.39 6.29 2.30
C ALA A 107 18.14 6.40 0.80
N GLU A 108 18.69 5.46 0.02
CA GLU A 108 18.43 5.37 -1.42
C GLU A 108 16.99 4.91 -1.66
N ALA A 109 16.19 5.68 -2.39
CA ALA A 109 14.88 5.27 -2.88
C ALA A 109 14.96 4.92 -4.36
N VAL A 110 14.41 3.78 -4.77
CA VAL A 110 14.48 3.29 -6.16
C VAL A 110 13.14 2.75 -6.61
N PHE A 111 12.65 3.24 -7.74
CA PHE A 111 11.50 2.63 -8.41
C PHE A 111 11.98 1.44 -9.26
N ILE A 112 11.31 0.29 -9.10
CA ILE A 112 11.79 -1.01 -9.62
C ILE A 112 10.84 -1.68 -10.61
N ASP A 113 9.72 -1.06 -10.98
CA ASP A 113 8.74 -1.68 -11.88
C ASP A 113 9.03 -1.35 -13.34
N ARG A 114 8.44 -2.14 -14.23
CA ARG A 114 8.54 -2.03 -15.67
C ARG A 114 8.10 -0.65 -16.18
N SER A 115 8.89 -0.06 -17.08
CA SER A 115 8.55 1.20 -17.75
C SER A 115 7.18 1.16 -18.43
N VAL A 116 6.42 2.25 -18.31
CA VAL A 116 5.11 2.43 -18.96
C VAL A 116 5.25 2.39 -20.49
N CYS A 117 6.37 2.90 -21.03
CA CYS A 117 6.62 2.87 -22.48
C CYS A 117 6.63 1.47 -23.09
N LEU A 118 6.91 0.42 -22.30
CA LEU A 118 6.88 -0.97 -22.74
C LEU A 118 5.50 -1.61 -22.66
N ARG A 119 4.56 -1.00 -21.95
CA ARG A 119 3.19 -1.52 -21.76
C ARG A 119 2.32 -1.33 -23.00
N ASP A 120 2.59 -0.30 -23.81
CA ASP A 120 1.84 -0.01 -25.03
C ASP A 120 1.99 -1.08 -26.12
N ASN A 121 2.94 -1.99 -25.96
CA ASN A 121 3.21 -3.08 -26.90
C ASN A 121 2.57 -4.40 -26.45
N ASP A 122 1.85 -4.45 -25.32
CA ASP A 122 1.18 -5.66 -24.87
C ASP A 122 -0.07 -5.92 -25.74
N PRO A 123 -0.11 -7.07 -26.48
CA PRO A 123 -1.13 -7.34 -27.50
C PRO A 123 -2.56 -7.50 -26.93
N HIS A 124 -2.69 -7.66 -25.63
CA HIS A 124 -3.97 -7.82 -24.94
C HIS A 124 -4.47 -6.54 -24.26
N ASP A 125 -3.81 -5.40 -24.49
CA ASP A 125 -4.26 -4.11 -24.03
C ASP A 125 -5.27 -3.50 -25.02
N ASP A 126 -6.35 -4.26 -25.27
CA ASP A 126 -7.43 -3.91 -26.20
C ASP A 126 -8.34 -2.81 -25.62
N THR A 127 -7.79 -1.60 -25.56
CA THR A 127 -8.57 -0.42 -25.27
C THR A 127 -8.47 0.56 -26.41
N SER A 128 -9.48 0.50 -27.26
CA SER A 128 -9.76 1.42 -28.36
C SER A 128 -10.15 2.82 -27.84
N GLY A 129 -9.31 3.45 -27.02
CA GLY A 129 -9.52 4.80 -26.50
C GLY A 129 -8.39 5.25 -25.61
N THR A 130 -8.07 6.55 -25.62
CA THR A 130 -7.14 7.16 -24.68
C THR A 130 -7.76 7.15 -23.28
N VAL A 131 -7.70 6.03 -22.58
CA VAL A 131 -8.23 5.92 -21.21
C VAL A 131 -7.06 6.07 -20.24
N ALA A 132 -7.16 7.08 -19.37
CA ALA A 132 -6.25 7.24 -18.26
C ALA A 132 -6.41 6.06 -17.30
N ARG A 133 -5.31 5.38 -16.93
CA ARG A 133 -5.30 4.21 -16.06
C ARG A 133 -4.51 4.47 -14.80
N THR A 134 -4.99 3.90 -13.71
CA THR A 134 -4.17 3.77 -12.51
C THR A 134 -3.27 2.53 -12.60
N LEU A 135 -2.00 2.70 -12.24
CA LEU A 135 -1.03 1.60 -12.18
C LEU A 135 -1.20 0.73 -10.93
N GLN A 136 -1.97 1.19 -9.95
CA GLN A 136 -2.20 0.56 -8.66
C GLN A 136 -3.55 -0.20 -8.59
N ALA A 137 -4.15 -0.53 -9.74
CA ALA A 137 -5.42 -1.24 -9.78
C ALA A 137 -5.28 -2.70 -9.31
N GLU A 138 -6.11 -3.10 -8.35
CA GLU A 138 -6.09 -4.44 -7.72
C GLU A 138 -7.04 -5.43 -8.42
N ARG A 139 -6.97 -5.53 -9.76
CA ARG A 139 -7.91 -6.33 -10.58
C ARG A 139 -8.00 -7.81 -10.18
N HIS A 140 -6.89 -8.41 -9.79
CA HIS A 140 -6.83 -9.82 -9.40
C HIS A 140 -7.41 -10.06 -8.01
N VAL A 141 -7.24 -9.12 -7.11
CA VAL A 141 -7.82 -9.14 -5.77
C VAL A 141 -9.35 -9.11 -5.86
N ALA A 142 -9.89 -8.19 -6.66
CA ALA A 142 -11.32 -8.03 -6.88
C ALA A 142 -12.01 -9.25 -7.55
N ARG A 143 -11.23 -10.17 -8.16
CA ARG A 143 -11.74 -11.37 -8.83
C ARG A 143 -11.41 -12.66 -8.10
N SER A 144 -10.84 -12.59 -6.89
CA SER A 144 -10.41 -13.76 -6.13
C SER A 144 -11.60 -14.50 -5.52
N ARG A 145 -11.77 -15.77 -5.90
CA ARG A 145 -12.79 -16.64 -5.35
C ARG A 145 -12.53 -16.97 -3.87
N SER A 146 -11.28 -17.05 -3.47
CA SER A 146 -10.89 -17.30 -2.08
C SER A 146 -11.25 -16.10 -1.20
N LEU A 147 -11.04 -14.87 -1.67
CA LEU A 147 -11.43 -13.66 -0.94
C LEU A 147 -12.96 -13.50 -0.90
N ASP A 148 -13.66 -13.81 -1.97
CA ASP A 148 -15.13 -13.85 -1.97
C ASP A 148 -15.68 -14.89 -0.97
N ALA A 149 -15.06 -16.05 -0.88
CA ALA A 149 -15.44 -17.06 0.11
C ALA A 149 -15.17 -16.61 1.54
N LEU A 150 -14.05 -15.89 1.74
CA LEU A 150 -13.70 -15.28 3.02
C LEU A 150 -14.71 -14.18 3.39
N ALA A 151 -15.09 -13.31 2.45
CA ALA A 151 -16.09 -12.28 2.65
C ALA A 151 -17.42 -12.87 3.14
N ARG A 152 -17.93 -13.89 2.43
CA ARG A 152 -19.16 -14.59 2.85
C ARG A 152 -19.07 -15.18 4.24
N ARG A 153 -17.90 -15.75 4.60
CA ARG A 153 -17.69 -16.38 5.92
C ARG A 153 -17.63 -15.37 7.06
N LEU A 154 -17.09 -14.18 6.79
CA LEU A 154 -16.99 -13.08 7.75
C LEU A 154 -18.25 -12.19 7.79
N GLY A 155 -19.22 -12.42 6.90
CA GLY A 155 -20.39 -11.56 6.76
C GLY A 155 -20.07 -10.20 6.15
N CYS A 156 -18.95 -10.09 5.40
CA CYS A 156 -18.56 -8.91 4.67
C CYS A 156 -19.19 -8.90 3.26
N ARG A 157 -19.41 -7.72 2.70
CA ARG A 157 -20.02 -7.55 1.37
C ARG A 157 -19.07 -7.94 0.23
N ASP A 158 -17.80 -7.59 0.39
CA ASP A 158 -16.77 -7.73 -0.62
C ASP A 158 -15.36 -7.82 -0.01
N HIS A 159 -14.35 -7.91 -0.86
CA HIS A 159 -12.94 -7.97 -0.47
C HIS A 159 -12.45 -6.67 0.20
N ASP A 160 -13.04 -5.51 -0.11
CA ASP A 160 -12.72 -4.23 0.52
C ASP A 160 -13.14 -4.23 1.98
N GLU A 161 -14.37 -4.66 2.27
CA GLU A 161 -14.85 -4.77 3.64
C GLU A 161 -14.09 -5.85 4.44
N VAL A 162 -13.67 -6.94 3.79
CA VAL A 162 -12.76 -7.93 4.41
C VAL A 162 -11.44 -7.27 4.81
N TRP A 163 -10.86 -6.47 3.91
CA TRP A 163 -9.63 -5.75 4.20
C TRP A 163 -9.81 -4.78 5.36
N GLU A 164 -10.85 -3.96 5.33
CA GLU A 164 -11.18 -3.02 6.40
C GLU A 164 -11.26 -3.76 7.74
N HIS A 165 -12.06 -4.84 7.79
CA HIS A 165 -12.26 -5.63 9.00
C HIS A 165 -10.98 -6.29 9.53
N LEU A 166 -10.16 -6.86 8.65
CA LEU A 166 -8.99 -7.63 9.06
C LEU A 166 -7.73 -6.78 9.30
N PHE A 167 -7.63 -5.60 8.69
CA PHE A 167 -6.40 -4.80 8.70
C PHE A 167 -6.60 -3.36 9.17
N GLU A 168 -7.56 -2.62 8.58
CA GLU A 168 -7.74 -1.20 8.90
C GLU A 168 -8.36 -0.99 10.28
N ASP A 169 -9.26 -1.86 10.71
CA ASP A 169 -9.97 -1.77 12.00
C ASP A 169 -9.15 -2.29 13.19
N ARG A 170 -7.91 -2.76 12.97
CA ARG A 170 -7.02 -3.21 14.05
C ARG A 170 -6.62 -2.06 14.96
N ALA A 171 -6.35 -2.38 16.21
CA ALA A 171 -5.72 -1.44 17.13
C ALA A 171 -4.35 -0.98 16.61
N THR A 172 -4.00 0.27 16.81
CA THR A 172 -2.75 0.87 16.34
C THR A 172 -1.51 0.08 16.81
N VAL A 173 -1.53 -0.48 18.01
CA VAL A 173 -0.44 -1.31 18.57
C VAL A 173 -0.25 -2.59 17.78
N ASP A 174 -1.34 -3.24 17.36
CA ASP A 174 -1.30 -4.48 16.58
C ASP A 174 -0.80 -4.22 15.16
N ILE A 175 -1.21 -3.09 14.55
CA ILE A 175 -0.70 -2.67 13.24
C ILE A 175 0.82 -2.40 13.31
N ARG A 176 1.30 -1.74 14.37
CA ARG A 176 2.73 -1.47 14.57
C ARG A 176 3.56 -2.72 14.86
N SER A 177 2.93 -3.83 15.22
CA SER A 177 3.55 -5.15 15.25
C SER A 177 3.75 -5.68 13.83
N TRP A 178 4.53 -4.93 13.03
CA TRP A 178 4.63 -5.03 11.59
C TRP A 178 4.97 -6.42 11.03
N ARG A 179 5.71 -7.25 11.77
CA ARG A 179 6.07 -8.62 11.32
C ARG A 179 4.84 -9.48 11.14
N GLY A 180 3.97 -9.53 12.14
CA GLY A 180 2.70 -10.25 12.07
C GLY A 180 1.76 -9.61 11.05
N PHE A 181 1.69 -8.28 11.04
CA PHE A 181 0.85 -7.54 10.09
C PHE A 181 1.20 -7.87 8.63
N PHE A 182 2.48 -7.81 8.25
CA PHE A 182 2.89 -8.12 6.88
C PHE A 182 2.86 -9.60 6.53
N ALA A 183 2.96 -10.51 7.50
CA ALA A 183 2.69 -11.93 7.27
C ALA A 183 1.20 -12.15 6.92
N ASP A 184 0.29 -11.51 7.66
CA ASP A 184 -1.15 -11.57 7.37
C ASP A 184 -1.49 -10.94 6.01
N THR A 185 -0.86 -9.81 5.67
CA THR A 185 -1.01 -9.15 4.37
C THR A 185 -0.54 -10.05 3.22
N LEU A 186 0.61 -10.73 3.40
CA LEU A 186 1.11 -11.71 2.44
C LEU A 186 0.13 -12.89 2.29
N ALA A 187 -0.44 -13.37 3.40
CA ALA A 187 -1.41 -14.45 3.37
C ALA A 187 -2.67 -14.05 2.60
N TRP A 188 -3.22 -12.86 2.86
CA TRP A 188 -4.39 -12.33 2.17
C TRP A 188 -4.14 -12.14 0.66
N SER A 189 -3.06 -11.47 0.28
CA SER A 189 -2.70 -11.24 -1.12
C SER A 189 -2.35 -12.53 -1.85
N GLY A 190 -1.72 -13.45 -1.14
CA GLY A 190 -1.35 -14.78 -1.64
C GLY A 190 -2.55 -15.63 -2.02
N LEU A 191 -3.68 -15.51 -1.32
CA LEU A 191 -4.93 -16.17 -1.72
C LEU A 191 -5.39 -15.70 -3.10
N ALA A 192 -5.39 -14.38 -3.36
CA ALA A 192 -5.73 -13.85 -4.68
C ALA A 192 -4.74 -14.31 -5.76
N ARG A 193 -3.44 -14.37 -5.40
CA ARG A 193 -2.40 -14.85 -6.32
C ARG A 193 -2.59 -16.31 -6.69
N LEU A 194 -2.98 -17.17 -5.75
CA LEU A 194 -3.22 -18.59 -5.98
C LEU A 194 -4.47 -18.86 -6.82
N ASP A 195 -5.43 -17.95 -6.79
CA ASP A 195 -6.66 -18.04 -7.59
C ASP A 195 -6.45 -17.65 -9.06
N THR A 196 -5.34 -16.95 -9.37
CA THR A 196 -5.10 -16.41 -10.70
C THR A 196 -4.26 -17.37 -11.54
N GLU A 197 -4.76 -17.73 -12.70
CA GLU A 197 -4.09 -18.64 -13.63
C GLU A 197 -2.85 -17.99 -14.25
N ARG A 198 -1.83 -18.81 -14.53
CA ARG A 198 -0.56 -18.36 -15.11
C ARG A 198 -0.75 -17.65 -16.44
N GLN A 199 -1.61 -18.19 -17.32
CA GLN A 199 -1.89 -17.61 -18.63
C GLN A 199 -2.44 -16.19 -18.56
N VAL A 200 -3.24 -15.90 -17.53
CA VAL A 200 -3.75 -14.55 -17.26
C VAL A 200 -2.61 -13.61 -16.89
N LEU A 201 -1.67 -14.08 -16.04
CA LEU A 201 -0.52 -13.29 -15.59
C LEU A 201 0.51 -13.04 -16.70
N ASP A 202 0.64 -14.00 -17.64
CA ASP A 202 1.47 -13.82 -18.83
C ASP A 202 0.82 -12.80 -19.77
N ALA A 203 -0.49 -12.94 -20.02
CA ALA A 203 -1.24 -12.14 -20.97
C ALA A 203 -1.38 -10.66 -20.57
N ASP A 204 -1.51 -10.37 -19.26
CA ASP A 204 -1.68 -9.01 -18.78
C ASP A 204 -0.37 -8.29 -18.40
N GLY A 205 0.77 -8.92 -18.67
CA GLY A 205 2.10 -8.37 -18.42
C GLY A 205 2.55 -8.43 -16.96
N THR A 206 1.81 -9.09 -16.06
CA THR A 206 2.16 -9.22 -14.64
C THR A 206 3.52 -9.91 -14.47
N HIS A 207 3.76 -11.03 -15.14
CA HIS A 207 5.06 -11.72 -15.06
C HIS A 207 6.22 -10.89 -15.62
N ALA A 208 5.99 -10.10 -16.68
CA ALA A 208 7.02 -9.20 -17.22
C ALA A 208 7.40 -8.10 -16.23
N ARG A 209 6.44 -7.56 -15.48
CA ARG A 209 6.69 -6.61 -14.38
C ARG A 209 7.50 -7.27 -13.25
N GLU A 210 7.09 -8.44 -12.81
CA GLU A 210 7.76 -9.21 -11.76
C GLU A 210 9.18 -9.60 -12.12
N ALA A 211 9.45 -9.91 -13.40
CA ALA A 211 10.80 -10.17 -13.89
C ALA A 211 11.72 -8.96 -13.72
N VAL A 212 11.23 -7.76 -14.07
CA VAL A 212 11.98 -6.49 -13.89
C VAL A 212 12.22 -6.19 -12.42
N MET A 213 11.18 -6.28 -11.58
CA MET A 213 11.31 -6.08 -10.13
C MET A 213 12.28 -7.07 -9.48
N ALA A 214 12.20 -8.36 -9.87
CA ALA A 214 13.10 -9.39 -9.37
C ALA A 214 14.56 -9.17 -9.80
N ALA A 215 14.79 -8.68 -11.03
CA ALA A 215 16.12 -8.32 -11.49
C ALA A 215 16.69 -7.16 -10.68
N ALA A 216 15.92 -6.07 -10.53
CA ALA A 216 16.32 -4.91 -9.74
C ALA A 216 16.64 -5.25 -8.28
N LEU A 217 15.91 -6.19 -7.68
CA LEU A 217 16.21 -6.70 -6.35
C LEU A 217 17.51 -7.52 -6.34
N ARG A 218 17.68 -8.46 -7.28
CA ARG A 218 18.88 -9.31 -7.37
C ARG A 218 20.16 -8.50 -7.55
N ASP A 219 20.12 -7.44 -8.35
CA ASP A 219 21.27 -6.55 -8.60
C ASP A 219 21.80 -5.88 -7.32
N ARG A 220 21.00 -5.84 -6.26
CA ARG A 220 21.37 -5.26 -4.97
C ARG A 220 21.76 -6.28 -3.90
N LEU A 221 21.62 -7.56 -4.23
CA LEU A 221 22.08 -8.62 -3.33
C LEU A 221 23.57 -8.90 -3.53
N PRO A 222 24.35 -9.13 -2.46
CA PRO A 222 25.74 -9.48 -2.61
C PRO A 222 25.91 -10.81 -3.34
N ASP A 223 26.59 -10.74 -4.48
CA ASP A 223 27.06 -11.84 -5.33
C ASP A 223 26.05 -12.97 -5.64
N SER A 224 25.50 -12.91 -6.84
CA SER A 224 24.41 -13.76 -7.36
C SER A 224 24.81 -15.21 -7.71
N SER A 225 26.09 -15.60 -7.53
CA SER A 225 26.57 -16.95 -7.87
C SER A 225 26.31 -18.03 -6.81
N GLY A 226 25.79 -17.65 -5.65
CA GLY A 226 25.62 -18.57 -4.52
C GLY A 226 24.47 -18.25 -3.60
N VAL A 227 23.26 -17.96 -4.12
CA VAL A 227 22.09 -17.47 -3.36
C VAL A 227 21.71 -18.33 -2.15
N ILE A 228 21.91 -19.64 -2.20
CA ILE A 228 21.69 -20.52 -1.02
C ILE A 228 22.74 -20.30 0.07
N LYS A 229 23.95 -19.82 -0.27
CA LYS A 229 24.99 -19.48 0.71
C LYS A 229 24.91 -18.04 1.21
N ALA A 230 24.22 -17.14 0.50
CA ALA A 230 24.08 -15.75 0.90
C ALA A 230 23.14 -15.56 2.10
N ALA A 231 22.17 -16.43 2.31
CA ALA A 231 21.32 -16.43 3.51
C ALA A 231 22.10 -16.72 4.81
N SER A 232 23.33 -17.23 4.71
CA SER A 232 24.26 -17.35 5.87
C SER A 232 25.11 -16.09 6.10
N ARG A 233 25.09 -15.11 5.18
CA ARG A 233 25.71 -13.79 5.32
C ARG A 233 24.62 -12.74 5.29
N ALA A 234 24.28 -12.20 6.47
CA ALA A 234 23.40 -11.04 6.55
C ALA A 234 23.89 -9.95 5.58
N VAL A 235 22.95 -9.35 4.85
CA VAL A 235 23.22 -8.17 4.02
C VAL A 235 23.82 -7.11 4.94
N LYS A 236 24.94 -6.51 4.57
CA LYS A 236 25.61 -5.51 5.42
C LYS A 236 24.72 -4.33 5.75
N THR A 237 23.84 -4.01 4.84
CA THR A 237 22.90 -2.87 4.90
C THR A 237 21.50 -3.37 4.58
N PRO A 238 20.52 -3.20 5.47
CA PRO A 238 19.17 -3.72 5.24
C PRO A 238 18.52 -3.09 4.01
N ILE A 239 17.75 -3.92 3.28
CA ILE A 239 16.97 -3.52 2.12
C ILE A 239 15.50 -3.73 2.43
N VAL A 240 14.67 -2.74 2.14
CA VAL A 240 13.20 -2.84 2.23
C VAL A 240 12.62 -2.79 0.83
N VAL A 241 11.79 -3.76 0.47
CA VAL A 241 11.15 -3.91 -0.84
C VAL A 241 9.64 -3.78 -0.68
N ILE A 242 9.07 -2.73 -1.21
CA ILE A 242 7.65 -2.40 -1.06
C ILE A 242 6.96 -2.68 -2.39
N THR A 243 6.07 -3.66 -2.40
CA THR A 243 5.28 -4.02 -3.58
C THR A 243 3.84 -4.30 -3.19
N GLY A 244 2.92 -4.09 -4.11
CA GLY A 244 1.57 -4.62 -3.96
C GLY A 244 1.65 -6.10 -3.59
N GLY A 245 0.90 -6.51 -2.56
CA GLY A 245 1.02 -7.84 -1.97
C GLY A 245 0.86 -8.98 -2.98
N PHE A 246 0.16 -8.72 -4.08
CA PHE A 246 -0.03 -9.68 -5.18
C PHE A 246 1.29 -10.10 -5.84
N HIS A 247 2.28 -9.20 -5.94
CA HIS A 247 3.59 -9.44 -6.56
C HIS A 247 4.60 -10.06 -5.59
N THR A 248 4.46 -9.82 -4.29
CA THR A 248 5.43 -10.20 -3.26
C THR A 248 5.73 -11.69 -3.27
N MET A 249 4.72 -12.55 -3.47
CA MET A 249 4.91 -14.00 -3.51
C MET A 249 5.81 -14.43 -4.69
N ALA A 250 5.68 -13.79 -5.85
CA ALA A 250 6.53 -14.08 -7.00
C ALA A 250 7.99 -13.65 -6.78
N LEU A 251 8.19 -12.51 -6.11
CA LEU A 251 9.54 -12.05 -5.75
C LEU A 251 10.22 -12.99 -4.75
N LEU A 252 9.48 -13.51 -3.77
CA LEU A 252 9.98 -14.53 -2.84
C LEU A 252 10.34 -15.82 -3.59
N ASP A 253 9.48 -16.31 -4.49
CA ASP A 253 9.79 -17.46 -5.34
C ASP A 253 11.11 -17.22 -6.14
N CYS A 254 11.34 -15.99 -6.62
CA CYS A 254 12.58 -15.63 -7.34
C CYS A 254 13.81 -15.63 -6.43
N LEU A 255 13.69 -15.13 -5.21
CA LEU A 255 14.78 -15.13 -4.23
C LEU A 255 15.16 -16.54 -3.83
N ASP A 256 14.20 -17.42 -3.67
CA ASP A 256 14.42 -18.82 -3.30
C ASP A 256 14.85 -19.68 -4.49
N LYS A 257 14.92 -19.13 -5.72
CA LYS A 257 15.21 -19.86 -6.95
C LYS A 257 14.32 -21.09 -7.14
N THR A 258 13.05 -20.95 -6.81
CA THR A 258 12.09 -22.04 -7.02
C THR A 258 11.81 -22.25 -8.50
N GLU A 259 11.33 -23.45 -8.88
CA GLU A 259 10.92 -23.73 -10.26
C GLU A 259 9.94 -22.72 -10.84
N ARG A 260 9.13 -22.10 -9.97
CA ARG A 260 8.18 -21.07 -10.37
C ARG A 260 8.84 -19.76 -10.81
N ALA A 261 9.98 -19.41 -10.23
CA ALA A 261 10.77 -18.26 -10.66
C ALA A 261 11.32 -18.42 -12.07
N ALA A 262 11.58 -19.65 -12.50
CA ALA A 262 12.04 -19.94 -13.87
C ALA A 262 10.99 -19.63 -14.98
N TRP A 263 9.75 -19.33 -14.58
CA TRP A 263 8.70 -18.95 -15.55
C TRP A 263 8.70 -17.46 -15.88
N LEU A 264 9.37 -16.64 -15.11
CA LEU A 264 9.42 -15.23 -15.41
C LEU A 264 10.23 -15.03 -16.70
N PRO A 265 9.74 -14.18 -17.61
CA PRO A 265 10.49 -13.86 -18.83
C PRO A 265 11.78 -13.13 -18.45
N GLU A 266 12.76 -13.17 -19.37
CA GLU A 266 13.95 -12.34 -19.20
C GLU A 266 13.57 -10.85 -19.13
N PRO A 267 14.13 -10.09 -18.18
CA PRO A 267 13.84 -8.68 -18.05
C PRO A 267 14.37 -7.93 -19.27
N GLN A 268 13.50 -7.15 -19.89
CA GLN A 268 13.89 -6.28 -20.99
C GLN A 268 14.58 -5.01 -20.48
N PRO A 269 15.52 -4.41 -21.24
CA PRO A 269 16.04 -3.09 -20.94
C PRO A 269 14.90 -2.08 -20.77
N GLN A 270 14.95 -1.28 -19.71
CA GLN A 270 13.90 -0.33 -19.39
C GLN A 270 14.21 1.04 -20.00
N PRO A 271 13.54 1.46 -21.09
CA PRO A 271 13.69 2.80 -21.60
C PRO A 271 13.14 3.79 -20.60
N GLY A 272 13.87 4.86 -20.31
CA GLY A 272 13.30 5.99 -19.62
C GLY A 272 12.19 6.62 -20.46
N GLY A 273 11.17 7.16 -19.80
CA GLY A 273 10.07 7.88 -20.42
C GLY A 273 9.82 9.21 -19.73
N PRO A 274 9.07 10.13 -20.35
CA PRO A 274 8.68 11.36 -19.69
C PRO A 274 7.70 11.05 -18.54
N ALA A 275 7.96 11.69 -17.40
CA ALA A 275 7.12 11.59 -16.23
C ALA A 275 6.94 12.97 -15.58
N TRP A 276 5.77 13.22 -15.01
CA TRP A 276 5.42 14.49 -14.39
C TRP A 276 4.79 14.27 -13.03
N LEU A 277 5.12 15.15 -12.09
CA LEU A 277 4.40 15.28 -10.84
C LEU A 277 3.22 16.23 -11.06
N VAL A 278 2.02 15.75 -10.81
CA VAL A 278 0.81 16.55 -11.01
C VAL A 278 -0.02 16.64 -9.73
N ARG A 279 -0.78 17.71 -9.58
CA ARG A 279 -1.76 17.84 -8.48
C ARG A 279 -2.86 16.79 -8.66
N TYR A 280 -3.27 16.21 -7.55
CA TYR A 280 -4.33 15.21 -7.50
C TYR A 280 -5.32 15.52 -6.38
N ASP A 281 -6.48 14.88 -6.38
CA ASP A 281 -7.50 15.07 -5.35
C ASP A 281 -8.14 13.73 -4.94
N PHE A 282 -8.80 13.73 -3.78
CA PHE A 282 -9.44 12.53 -3.25
C PHE A 282 -10.63 12.07 -4.08
N ALA A 283 -11.32 12.98 -4.79
CA ALA A 283 -12.43 12.60 -5.65
C ALA A 283 -11.97 11.75 -6.85
N ARG A 284 -10.76 12.02 -7.36
CA ARG A 284 -10.12 11.20 -8.41
C ARG A 284 -9.49 9.94 -7.87
N LEU A 285 -9.01 9.97 -6.62
CA LEU A 285 -8.44 8.80 -5.97
C LEU A 285 -9.50 7.76 -5.60
N ASP A 286 -10.75 8.17 -5.44
CA ASP A 286 -11.84 7.31 -5.01
C ASP A 286 -12.14 6.21 -6.04
N ALA A 287 -12.01 4.95 -5.61
CA ALA A 287 -12.29 3.77 -6.42
C ALA A 287 -13.73 3.74 -6.96
N LEU A 288 -14.70 4.32 -6.24
CA LEU A 288 -16.10 4.40 -6.64
C LEU A 288 -16.34 5.33 -7.85
N ARG A 289 -15.39 6.21 -8.18
CA ARG A 289 -15.47 7.16 -9.28
C ARG A 289 -14.67 6.78 -10.53
N GLY A 290 -14.21 5.53 -10.62
CA GLY A 290 -13.66 4.95 -11.85
C GLY A 290 -12.15 5.06 -12.04
N TYR A 291 -11.39 5.64 -11.11
CA TYR A 291 -9.93 5.66 -11.17
C TYR A 291 -9.26 4.51 -10.40
N GLY A 292 -10.03 3.74 -9.61
CA GLY A 292 -9.71 2.41 -9.10
C GLY A 292 -8.32 2.20 -8.50
N ALA A 293 -7.79 3.17 -7.77
CA ALA A 293 -6.54 3.01 -7.06
C ALA A 293 -6.82 2.71 -5.58
N GLY A 294 -6.66 1.46 -5.19
CA GLY A 294 -6.76 1.08 -3.79
C GLY A 294 -8.18 1.10 -3.22
N MET A 295 -8.34 1.68 -2.05
CA MET A 295 -9.54 1.57 -1.23
C MET A 295 -10.60 2.65 -1.54
N PRO A 296 -11.91 2.34 -1.42
CA PRO A 296 -12.95 3.34 -1.53
C PRO A 296 -12.90 4.37 -0.40
N SER A 297 -13.46 5.55 -0.64
CA SER A 297 -13.55 6.64 0.36
C SER A 297 -12.20 7.16 0.89
N PRO A 298 -11.26 7.61 0.03
CA PRO A 298 -9.92 8.02 0.46
C PRO A 298 -9.92 9.19 1.43
N GLY A 299 -10.92 10.05 1.42
CA GLY A 299 -11.07 11.12 2.40
C GLY A 299 -11.28 10.61 3.84
N LEU A 300 -11.99 9.48 4.01
CA LEU A 300 -12.14 8.80 5.29
C LEU A 300 -10.79 8.28 5.79
N TRP A 301 -10.04 7.63 4.91
CA TRP A 301 -8.72 7.07 5.24
C TRP A 301 -7.69 8.15 5.56
N GLN A 302 -7.79 9.31 4.93
CA GLN A 302 -6.96 10.47 5.29
C GLN A 302 -7.23 10.93 6.74
N ARG A 303 -8.49 10.92 7.17
CA ARG A 303 -8.85 11.25 8.56
C ARG A 303 -8.36 10.18 9.53
N ALA A 304 -8.60 8.90 9.23
CA ALA A 304 -8.10 7.78 10.03
C ALA A 304 -6.59 7.86 10.23
N TRP A 305 -5.83 8.11 9.15
CA TRP A 305 -4.39 8.31 9.18
C TRP A 305 -3.98 9.44 10.14
N ARG A 306 -4.57 10.62 9.96
CA ARG A 306 -4.24 11.80 10.78
C ARG A 306 -4.57 11.60 12.24
N THR A 307 -5.70 10.98 12.54
CA THR A 307 -6.09 10.69 13.93
C THR A 307 -5.12 9.70 14.58
N ARG A 308 -4.69 8.66 13.87
CA ARG A 308 -3.77 7.64 14.40
C ARG A 308 -2.34 8.13 14.54
N THR A 309 -1.90 9.05 13.68
CA THR A 309 -0.53 9.57 13.69
C THR A 309 -0.37 10.87 14.45
N GLY A 310 -1.46 11.52 14.82
CA GLY A 310 -1.43 12.88 15.39
C GLY A 310 -1.01 13.94 14.37
N SER A 311 -1.00 13.63 13.09
CA SER A 311 -0.57 14.53 12.01
C SER A 311 -1.64 15.59 11.76
N SER A 312 -1.31 16.88 11.91
CA SER A 312 -2.17 18.00 11.56
C SER A 312 -1.54 18.82 10.45
N LEU A 313 -2.32 19.23 9.46
CA LEU A 313 -1.87 20.13 8.39
C LEU A 313 -1.30 21.47 8.93
N LEU A 314 -1.66 21.84 10.15
CA LEU A 314 -1.22 23.09 10.78
C LEU A 314 0.16 22.95 11.45
N SER A 315 0.64 21.74 11.71
CA SER A 315 1.94 21.51 12.37
C SER A 315 3.14 21.65 11.43
N ASN A 316 2.92 21.68 10.11
CA ASN A 316 4.00 21.82 9.13
C ASN A 316 4.52 23.29 8.99
N ARG A 317 4.01 24.25 9.74
CA ARG A 317 4.45 25.65 9.63
C ARG A 317 5.47 26.14 10.67
N SER A 318 5.74 25.37 11.72
CA SER A 318 6.75 25.75 12.70
C SER A 318 7.08 24.58 13.63
N SER A 319 8.09 23.82 13.35
CA SER A 319 9.05 23.33 14.34
C SER A 319 10.07 22.39 13.73
N ASP A 320 11.25 22.90 13.52
CA ASP A 320 12.50 22.14 13.49
C ASP A 320 12.73 21.54 14.89
N SER A 321 12.16 20.37 15.17
CA SER A 321 12.62 19.60 16.31
C SER A 321 12.19 18.14 16.17
N MET A 322 13.16 17.27 15.98
CA MET A 322 13.04 15.81 16.16
C MET A 322 12.45 15.44 17.53
N THR A 323 12.59 16.31 18.52
CA THR A 323 12.06 16.17 19.88
C THR A 323 10.53 16.27 19.89
N ALA A 324 9.93 17.16 19.09
CA ALA A 324 8.48 17.33 19.02
C ALA A 324 7.80 16.14 18.31
N LYS A 325 8.42 15.59 17.27
CA LYS A 325 7.94 14.35 16.60
C LYS A 325 8.00 13.13 17.52
N ARG A 326 9.05 13.02 18.34
CA ARG A 326 9.19 11.96 19.35
C ARG A 326 8.16 12.10 20.48
N GLN A 327 7.85 13.32 20.89
CA GLN A 327 6.85 13.59 21.91
C GLN A 327 5.42 13.33 21.41
N ALA A 328 5.11 13.64 20.14
CA ALA A 328 3.82 13.33 19.52
C ALA A 328 3.57 11.81 19.41
N VAL A 329 4.61 11.02 19.20
CA VAL A 329 4.52 9.54 19.18
C VAL A 329 4.31 8.98 20.61
N LEU A 330 4.81 9.64 21.63
CA LEU A 330 4.67 9.24 23.05
C LEU A 330 3.33 9.71 23.68
N SER A 331 2.64 10.65 23.04
CA SER A 331 1.33 11.18 23.47
C SER A 331 0.20 10.75 22.54
N ALA A 332 0.25 9.52 22.00
CA ALA A 332 -0.89 8.99 21.26
C ALA A 332 -2.15 9.04 22.15
N PRO A 333 -3.26 9.61 21.67
CA PRO A 333 -4.48 9.67 22.48
C PRO A 333 -4.90 8.25 22.87
N GLU A 334 -5.55 8.13 24.04
CA GLU A 334 -6.18 6.88 24.48
C GLU A 334 -6.99 6.29 23.30
N PRO A 335 -6.88 4.99 23.02
CA PRO A 335 -7.50 4.38 21.83
C PRO A 335 -8.99 4.66 21.69
N GLU A 336 -9.74 4.63 22.80
CA GLU A 336 -11.17 4.94 22.82
C GLU A 336 -11.46 6.40 22.48
N LYS A 337 -10.64 7.34 22.99
CA LYS A 337 -10.76 8.75 22.65
C LYS A 337 -10.46 8.99 21.17
N ALA A 338 -9.42 8.37 20.63
CA ALA A 338 -9.07 8.49 19.22
C ALA A 338 -10.18 7.96 18.30
N ALA A 339 -10.80 6.82 18.63
CA ALA A 339 -11.92 6.25 17.90
C ALA A 339 -13.16 7.18 17.95
N ARG A 340 -13.45 7.76 19.10
CA ARG A 340 -14.55 8.71 19.29
C ARG A 340 -14.31 10.01 18.53
N ASP A 341 -13.12 10.58 18.61
CA ASP A 341 -12.74 11.82 17.90
C ASP A 341 -12.81 11.61 16.38
N PHE A 342 -12.40 10.46 15.90
CA PHE A 342 -12.52 10.07 14.50
C PHE A 342 -13.99 9.99 14.05
N ALA A 343 -14.82 9.22 14.75
CA ALA A 343 -16.25 9.10 14.46
C ALA A 343 -16.95 10.46 14.47
N ALA A 344 -16.68 11.27 15.51
CA ALA A 344 -17.25 12.61 15.64
C ALA A 344 -16.85 13.51 14.45
N THR A 345 -15.60 13.49 14.05
CA THR A 345 -15.11 14.28 12.90
C THR A 345 -15.82 13.90 11.61
N VAL A 346 -15.94 12.60 11.34
CA VAL A 346 -16.61 12.13 10.12
C VAL A 346 -18.08 12.48 10.12
N VAL A 347 -18.79 12.21 11.20
CA VAL A 347 -20.23 12.50 11.31
C VAL A 347 -20.51 14.01 11.22
N LEU A 348 -19.64 14.85 11.81
CA LEU A 348 -19.77 16.30 11.72
C LEU A 348 -19.59 16.82 10.28
N ASP A 349 -18.65 16.24 9.52
CA ASP A 349 -18.45 16.63 8.13
C ASP A 349 -19.66 16.23 7.27
N VAL A 350 -20.21 15.03 7.48
CA VAL A 350 -21.44 14.58 6.82
C VAL A 350 -22.61 15.52 7.19
N ALA A 351 -22.76 15.85 8.46
CA ALA A 351 -23.81 16.77 8.93
C ALA A 351 -23.64 18.17 8.33
N THR A 352 -22.41 18.63 8.15
CA THR A 352 -22.13 19.92 7.50
C THR A 352 -22.51 19.88 6.02
N ALA A 353 -22.12 18.85 5.29
CA ALA A 353 -22.49 18.68 3.88
C ALA A 353 -24.01 18.58 3.69
N LEU A 354 -24.72 17.88 4.58
CA LEU A 354 -26.18 17.80 4.55
C LEU A 354 -26.85 19.16 4.79
N ARG A 355 -26.31 19.97 5.72
CA ARG A 355 -26.83 21.33 5.93
C ARG A 355 -26.68 22.21 4.67
N GLU A 356 -25.58 22.08 3.95
CA GLU A 356 -25.38 22.80 2.67
C GLU A 356 -26.37 22.36 1.60
N LEU A 357 -26.86 21.12 1.67
CA LEU A 357 -27.93 20.60 0.81
C LEU A 357 -29.34 20.92 1.31
N GLY A 358 -29.50 21.64 2.40
CA GLY A 358 -30.80 22.00 2.98
C GLY A 358 -31.37 20.96 3.93
N GLU A 359 -30.61 19.92 4.31
CA GLU A 359 -31.02 18.85 5.22
C GLU A 359 -30.36 19.03 6.61
N PRO A 360 -30.92 19.83 7.50
CA PRO A 360 -30.29 20.14 8.76
C PRO A 360 -30.31 18.95 9.73
N LEU A 361 -29.14 18.61 10.27
CA LEU A 361 -29.01 17.69 11.39
C LEU A 361 -28.74 18.47 12.69
N GLY A 362 -29.54 18.20 13.72
CA GLY A 362 -29.35 18.76 15.04
C GLY A 362 -28.21 18.08 15.80
N THR A 363 -27.69 18.75 16.84
CA THR A 363 -26.60 18.24 17.68
C THR A 363 -26.92 16.87 18.29
N ALA A 364 -28.16 16.65 18.71
CA ALA A 364 -28.60 15.39 19.30
C ALA A 364 -28.50 14.22 18.28
N GLN A 365 -28.83 14.48 17.02
CA GLN A 365 -28.74 13.49 15.95
C GLN A 365 -27.27 13.15 15.64
N VAL A 366 -26.38 14.16 15.61
CA VAL A 366 -24.95 13.96 15.43
C VAL A 366 -24.37 13.11 16.55
N LEU A 367 -24.68 13.43 17.83
CA LEU A 367 -24.23 12.66 18.98
C LEU A 367 -24.75 11.21 18.92
N ALA A 368 -26.03 11.03 18.60
CA ALA A 368 -26.63 9.69 18.47
C ALA A 368 -25.92 8.87 17.36
N ALA A 369 -25.59 9.48 16.22
CA ALA A 369 -24.88 8.82 15.14
C ALA A 369 -23.47 8.38 15.56
N VAL A 370 -22.74 9.24 16.28
CA VAL A 370 -21.39 8.90 16.82
C VAL A 370 -21.48 7.72 17.79
N GLU A 371 -22.41 7.75 18.75
CA GLU A 371 -22.58 6.66 19.72
C GLU A 371 -23.00 5.36 19.02
N HIS A 372 -23.83 5.47 17.98
CA HIS A 372 -24.26 4.31 17.19
C HIS A 372 -23.08 3.68 16.43
N ALA A 373 -22.26 4.48 15.78
CA ALA A 373 -21.06 4.01 15.08
C ALA A 373 -20.09 3.29 16.03
N LEU A 374 -19.82 3.86 17.19
CA LEU A 374 -18.98 3.24 18.22
C LEU A 374 -19.60 1.93 18.75
N GLY A 375 -20.91 1.91 18.98
CA GLY A 375 -21.65 0.73 19.41
C GLY A 375 -21.61 -0.40 18.37
N LEU A 376 -21.74 -0.09 17.08
CA LEU A 376 -21.63 -1.06 15.99
C LEU A 376 -20.21 -1.63 15.89
N ALA A 377 -19.18 -0.79 16.00
CA ALA A 377 -17.79 -1.23 16.01
C ALA A 377 -17.54 -2.20 17.18
N ALA A 378 -18.02 -1.86 18.39
CA ALA A 378 -17.87 -2.69 19.59
C ALA A 378 -18.60 -4.03 19.44
N LEU A 379 -19.83 -4.04 18.90
CA LEU A 379 -20.57 -5.27 18.60
C LEU A 379 -19.85 -6.22 17.63
N ARG A 380 -19.09 -5.65 16.70
CA ARG A 380 -18.29 -6.39 15.72
C ARG A 380 -16.90 -6.75 16.23
N GLY A 381 -16.58 -6.45 17.49
CA GLY A 381 -15.27 -6.69 18.09
C GLY A 381 -14.15 -5.83 17.50
N ARG A 382 -14.48 -4.67 16.92
CA ARG A 382 -13.54 -3.74 16.29
C ARG A 382 -13.06 -2.72 17.31
N ALA A 383 -11.78 -2.41 17.29
CA ALA A 383 -11.19 -1.35 18.11
C ALA A 383 -11.46 0.06 17.54
N TRP A 384 -11.98 0.13 16.31
CA TRP A 384 -12.13 1.36 15.54
C TRP A 384 -13.37 1.27 14.65
N PRO A 385 -14.20 2.32 14.54
CA PRO A 385 -15.34 2.30 13.63
C PRO A 385 -14.87 2.33 12.19
N GLY A 386 -15.25 1.30 11.44
CA GLY A 386 -14.96 1.19 10.02
C GLY A 386 -15.96 2.00 9.18
N ARG A 387 -15.73 2.05 7.86
CA ARG A 387 -16.60 2.74 6.90
C ARG A 387 -18.07 2.30 6.96
N CYS A 388 -18.30 1.05 7.29
CA CYS A 388 -19.66 0.48 7.40
C CYS A 388 -20.34 0.73 8.75
N ASP A 389 -19.61 1.25 9.74
CA ASP A 389 -20.15 1.61 11.03
C ASP A 389 -20.54 3.10 11.10
N LEU A 390 -19.92 3.91 10.23
CA LEU A 390 -20.15 5.35 10.06
C LEU A 390 -21.23 5.65 9.01
#